data_d4b6656ab304cd6ce7e1c12ea36e82e4
#
_entry.id   d4b6656ab304cd6ce7e1c12ea36e82e4
#
_cell.length_a   1.000
_cell.length_b   1.000
_cell.length_c   1.000
_cell.angle_alpha   90.00
_cell.angle_beta   90.00
_cell.angle_gamma   90.00
#
_symmetry.space_group_name_H-M   'P 1'
#
loop_
_entity.id
_entity.type
_entity.pdbx_description
1 polymer ?
#
loop_
_entity_poly.entity_id
_entity_poly.type
_entity_poly.pdbx_seq_one_letter_code
_entity_poly.pdbx_strand_id
1 'polypeptide(L)'
;MQIKNLMSEDLITVDKDQKLSDGLKLLAKNDISRLPVINTNKDHQRELVGIISERDVADKLGSSRYENMPASRLHISSVMVKDVISVVETMDLADVANLMLENGIGSVPIVSDDDMMVGIVSKADFVTLAVGRAFDKITVKEVMSDSIKAVSSQERLVHARRIMIDSRVGRLPVIDGDELVGMMTSKDVMKAFINFRKNVPEKYQKTQIKEILVEEVMSDNPLSISKDASISEVA
;
A
#
# COMPACT_ATOMS: atom_id res chain seq x y z
N MET A 1 -12.51 16.82 -16.66
CA MET A 1 -11.05 17.14 -16.56
C MET A 1 -10.28 15.88 -16.83
N GLN A 2 -9.28 15.93 -17.71
CA GLN A 2 -8.46 14.74 -18.03
C GLN A 2 -7.47 14.42 -16.92
N ILE A 3 -7.16 13.13 -16.74
CA ILE A 3 -6.30 12.62 -15.68
C ILE A 3 -4.86 13.15 -15.75
N LYS A 4 -4.38 13.48 -16.94
CA LYS A 4 -3.04 14.07 -17.14
C LYS A 4 -2.82 15.38 -16.36
N ASN A 5 -3.89 16.08 -15.97
CA ASN A 5 -3.78 17.31 -15.20
C ASN A 5 -3.58 17.07 -13.68
N LEU A 6 -3.68 15.81 -13.24
CA LEU A 6 -3.54 15.41 -11.84
C LEU A 6 -2.41 14.39 -11.63
N MET A 7 -2.02 13.65 -12.66
CA MET A 7 -1.01 12.59 -12.55
C MET A 7 0.36 13.16 -12.16
N SER A 8 1.11 12.35 -11.45
CA SER A 8 2.53 12.57 -11.22
C SER A 8 3.33 12.03 -12.40
N GLU A 9 4.16 12.86 -13.01
CA GLU A 9 5.07 12.51 -14.13
C GLU A 9 6.46 12.10 -13.63
N ASP A 10 6.82 12.47 -12.40
CA ASP A 10 8.05 12.10 -11.73
C ASP A 10 7.97 10.64 -11.26
N LEU A 11 8.21 9.72 -12.20
CA LEU A 11 7.96 8.30 -12.02
C LEU A 11 9.07 7.61 -11.24
N ILE A 12 8.74 7.17 -10.04
CA ILE A 12 9.55 6.23 -9.27
C ILE A 12 9.11 4.83 -9.64
N THR A 13 9.93 4.13 -10.39
CA THR A 13 9.67 2.77 -10.90
C THR A 13 10.76 1.80 -10.46
N VAL A 14 10.48 0.52 -10.59
CA VAL A 14 11.44 -0.56 -10.35
C VAL A 14 11.42 -1.54 -11.51
N ASP A 15 12.58 -2.01 -11.95
CA ASP A 15 12.64 -3.05 -12.98
C ASP A 15 12.28 -4.42 -12.39
N LYS A 16 11.56 -5.24 -13.18
CA LYS A 16 11.06 -6.58 -12.76
C LYS A 16 12.17 -7.52 -12.31
N ASP A 17 13.38 -7.34 -12.84
CA ASP A 17 14.53 -8.21 -12.58
C ASP A 17 15.40 -7.71 -11.41
N GLN A 18 15.10 -6.52 -10.87
CA GLN A 18 15.75 -6.03 -9.65
C GLN A 18 15.38 -6.86 -8.43
N LYS A 19 16.21 -6.77 -7.39
CA LYS A 19 15.94 -7.44 -6.11
C LYS A 19 14.79 -6.77 -5.37
N LEU A 20 13.99 -7.56 -4.68
CA LEU A 20 12.94 -7.03 -3.80
C LEU A 20 13.50 -6.03 -2.78
N SER A 21 14.70 -6.29 -2.24
CA SER A 21 15.39 -5.37 -1.32
C SER A 21 15.60 -3.96 -1.89
N ASP A 22 15.77 -3.82 -3.18
CA ASP A 22 15.99 -2.51 -3.83
C ASP A 22 14.66 -1.79 -4.01
N GLY A 23 13.60 -2.49 -4.41
CA GLY A 23 12.23 -1.95 -4.39
C GLY A 23 11.80 -1.47 -3.00
N LEU A 24 12.11 -2.22 -1.95
CA LEU A 24 11.82 -1.81 -0.57
C LEU A 24 12.57 -0.54 -0.14
N LYS A 25 13.81 -0.37 -0.58
CA LYS A 25 14.55 0.89 -0.35
C LYS A 25 13.91 2.06 -1.08
N LEU A 26 13.43 1.86 -2.32
CA LEU A 26 12.73 2.90 -3.08
C LEU A 26 11.43 3.31 -2.40
N LEU A 27 10.61 2.36 -1.95
CA LEU A 27 9.38 2.64 -1.17
C LEU A 27 9.69 3.49 0.07
N ALA A 28 10.69 3.06 0.85
CA ALA A 28 11.06 3.74 2.10
C ALA A 28 11.68 5.13 1.87
N LYS A 29 12.57 5.27 0.88
CA LYS A 29 13.28 6.52 0.57
C LYS A 29 12.31 7.63 0.13
N ASN A 30 11.30 7.24 -0.64
CA ASN A 30 10.37 8.19 -1.25
C ASN A 30 9.04 8.29 -0.51
N ASP A 31 8.90 7.59 0.63
CA ASP A 31 7.68 7.49 1.45
C ASP A 31 6.41 7.15 0.65
N ILE A 32 6.56 6.23 -0.31
CA ILE A 32 5.47 5.75 -1.16
C ILE A 32 5.11 4.31 -0.82
N SER A 33 3.85 3.96 -0.98
CA SER A 33 3.33 2.62 -0.65
C SER A 33 3.29 1.66 -1.85
N ARG A 34 3.60 2.15 -3.06
CA ARG A 34 3.53 1.36 -4.30
C ARG A 34 4.60 1.79 -5.28
N LEU A 35 5.05 0.82 -6.08
CA LEU A 35 5.96 1.04 -7.20
C LEU A 35 5.38 0.36 -8.44
N PRO A 36 5.20 1.10 -9.54
CA PRO A 36 5.04 0.48 -10.84
C PRO A 36 6.28 -0.33 -11.19
N VAL A 37 6.06 -1.49 -11.77
CA VAL A 37 7.12 -2.38 -12.22
C VAL A 37 7.21 -2.32 -13.73
N ILE A 38 8.39 -1.99 -14.20
CA ILE A 38 8.68 -1.87 -15.63
C ILE A 38 9.57 -3.01 -16.12
N ASN A 39 9.51 -3.22 -17.40
CA ASN A 39 10.49 -3.98 -18.16
C ASN A 39 11.23 -3.00 -19.07
N THR A 40 12.50 -2.79 -18.82
CA THR A 40 13.30 -1.90 -19.66
C THR A 40 13.76 -2.65 -20.91
N ASN A 41 13.24 -2.29 -22.07
CA ASN A 41 13.64 -2.90 -23.32
C ASN A 41 15.02 -2.37 -23.80
N LYS A 42 15.50 -2.90 -24.94
CA LYS A 42 16.81 -2.50 -25.51
C LYS A 42 16.88 -1.04 -25.93
N ASP A 43 15.74 -0.42 -26.18
CA ASP A 43 15.62 0.98 -26.59
C ASP A 43 15.39 1.91 -25.39
N HIS A 44 15.63 1.42 -24.16
CA HIS A 44 15.41 2.12 -22.89
C HIS A 44 13.95 2.57 -22.64
N GLN A 45 13.00 2.00 -23.35
CA GLN A 45 11.58 2.24 -23.11
C GLN A 45 11.11 1.48 -21.86
N ARG A 46 10.16 2.09 -21.14
CA ARG A 46 9.65 1.62 -19.85
C ARG A 46 8.25 1.02 -20.00
N GLU A 47 8.19 -0.22 -20.48
CA GLU A 47 6.94 -0.98 -20.58
C GLU A 47 6.43 -1.30 -19.17
N LEU A 48 5.15 -1.01 -18.90
CA LEU A 48 4.50 -1.38 -17.64
C LEU A 48 4.19 -2.88 -17.63
N VAL A 49 4.77 -3.63 -16.69
CA VAL A 49 4.59 -5.10 -16.60
C VAL A 49 4.05 -5.56 -15.23
N GLY A 50 3.88 -4.65 -14.30
CA GLY A 50 3.39 -4.99 -12.97
C GLY A 50 3.26 -3.80 -12.04
N ILE A 51 2.77 -4.08 -10.85
CA ILE A 51 2.78 -3.15 -9.71
C ILE A 51 3.13 -3.93 -8.44
N ILE A 52 3.85 -3.31 -7.52
CA ILE A 52 4.15 -3.89 -6.22
C ILE A 52 3.82 -2.89 -5.12
N SER A 53 3.14 -3.35 -4.08
CA SER A 53 2.82 -2.54 -2.90
C SER A 53 3.38 -3.15 -1.61
N GLU A 54 3.44 -2.34 -0.55
CA GLU A 54 3.79 -2.81 0.81
C GLU A 54 2.90 -3.97 1.25
N ARG A 55 1.61 -3.96 0.88
CA ARG A 55 0.65 -5.04 1.17
C ARG A 55 1.01 -6.32 0.43
N ASP A 56 1.37 -6.23 -0.86
CA ASP A 56 1.77 -7.41 -1.64
C ASP A 56 3.03 -8.05 -1.05
N VAL A 57 3.97 -7.23 -0.61
CA VAL A 57 5.18 -7.71 0.08
C VAL A 57 4.83 -8.36 1.41
N ALA A 58 3.98 -7.74 2.24
CA ALA A 58 3.55 -8.31 3.52
C ALA A 58 2.81 -9.65 3.31
N ASP A 59 1.99 -9.75 2.28
CA ASP A 59 1.31 -10.98 1.92
C ASP A 59 2.29 -12.07 1.46
N LYS A 60 3.13 -11.78 0.50
CA LYS A 60 4.07 -12.77 -0.06
C LYS A 60 5.09 -13.23 0.96
N LEU A 61 5.71 -12.32 1.71
CA LEU A 61 6.70 -12.66 2.73
C LEU A 61 6.11 -13.50 3.88
N GLY A 62 4.84 -13.33 4.22
CA GLY A 62 4.16 -14.16 5.22
C GLY A 62 3.63 -15.49 4.69
N SER A 63 3.77 -15.79 3.40
CA SER A 63 3.31 -17.05 2.82
C SER A 63 4.34 -18.16 2.99
N SER A 64 3.86 -19.41 3.07
CA SER A 64 4.73 -20.60 3.21
C SER A 64 5.74 -20.77 2.09
N ARG A 65 5.41 -20.30 0.88
CA ARG A 65 6.30 -20.36 -0.28
C ARG A 65 7.58 -19.54 -0.12
N TYR A 66 7.50 -18.42 0.59
CA TYR A 66 8.61 -17.49 0.78
C TYR A 66 9.07 -17.39 2.23
N GLU A 67 8.57 -18.30 3.09
CA GLU A 67 8.74 -18.26 4.55
C GLU A 67 10.20 -18.09 5.00
N ASN A 68 11.15 -18.68 4.26
CA ASN A 68 12.57 -18.69 4.58
C ASN A 68 13.45 -17.95 3.58
N MET A 69 12.86 -17.13 2.69
CA MET A 69 13.63 -16.43 1.67
C MET A 69 13.84 -14.95 2.04
N PRO A 70 15.08 -14.50 2.24
CA PRO A 70 15.35 -13.09 2.47
C PRO A 70 15.01 -12.26 1.22
N ALA A 71 14.56 -11.00 1.42
CA ALA A 71 14.18 -10.09 0.34
C ALA A 71 15.30 -9.87 -0.70
N SER A 72 16.57 -10.02 -0.29
CA SER A 72 17.73 -9.93 -1.18
C SER A 72 17.86 -11.09 -2.17
N ARG A 73 17.19 -12.21 -1.94
CA ARG A 73 17.15 -13.36 -2.84
C ARG A 73 15.92 -13.37 -3.74
N LEU A 74 14.92 -12.55 -3.45
CA LEU A 74 13.71 -12.44 -4.24
C LEU A 74 13.87 -11.34 -5.31
N HIS A 75 13.33 -11.59 -6.50
CA HIS A 75 13.17 -10.58 -7.53
C HIS A 75 11.79 -9.93 -7.44
N ILE A 76 11.66 -8.70 -7.90
CA ILE A 76 10.39 -7.96 -7.97
C ILE A 76 9.34 -8.79 -8.72
N SER A 77 9.70 -9.41 -9.84
CA SER A 77 8.83 -10.25 -10.67
C SER A 77 8.19 -11.44 -9.94
N SER A 78 8.77 -11.89 -8.82
CA SER A 78 8.21 -12.98 -8.01
C SER A 78 7.14 -12.53 -7.01
N VAL A 79 7.05 -11.22 -6.75
CA VAL A 79 6.16 -10.64 -5.72
C VAL A 79 5.11 -9.71 -6.33
N MET A 80 5.42 -9.04 -7.45
CA MET A 80 4.53 -8.09 -8.12
C MET A 80 3.18 -8.70 -8.53
N VAL A 81 2.17 -7.86 -8.64
CA VAL A 81 0.91 -8.13 -9.34
C VAL A 81 1.13 -7.84 -10.82
N LYS A 82 0.79 -8.77 -11.71
CA LYS A 82 1.04 -8.69 -13.15
C LYS A 82 -0.13 -8.08 -13.93
N ASP A 83 -1.36 -8.41 -13.52
CA ASP A 83 -2.57 -7.91 -14.19
C ASP A 83 -2.89 -6.50 -13.66
N VAL A 84 -2.17 -5.51 -14.19
CA VAL A 84 -2.27 -4.12 -13.75
C VAL A 84 -3.39 -3.43 -14.50
N ILE A 85 -4.33 -2.85 -13.75
CA ILE A 85 -5.30 -1.91 -14.30
C ILE A 85 -4.57 -0.61 -14.54
N SER A 86 -4.48 -0.19 -15.80
CA SER A 86 -3.91 1.08 -16.26
C SER A 86 -4.91 1.88 -17.09
N VAL A 87 -4.67 3.15 -17.28
CA VAL A 87 -5.51 4.06 -18.07
C VAL A 87 -4.66 4.92 -18.99
N VAL A 88 -5.26 5.48 -20.04
CA VAL A 88 -4.60 6.45 -20.92
C VAL A 88 -4.73 7.86 -20.34
N GLU A 89 -3.79 8.75 -20.67
CA GLU A 89 -3.70 10.12 -20.13
C GLU A 89 -4.90 11.01 -20.47
N THR A 90 -5.67 10.65 -21.49
CA THR A 90 -6.86 11.39 -21.96
C THR A 90 -8.13 11.03 -21.22
N MET A 91 -8.13 9.95 -20.41
CA MET A 91 -9.31 9.50 -19.66
C MET A 91 -9.81 10.59 -18.71
N ASP A 92 -11.13 10.68 -18.52
CA ASP A 92 -11.72 11.65 -17.59
C ASP A 92 -11.41 11.28 -16.14
N LEU A 93 -11.15 12.29 -15.33
CA LEU A 93 -10.81 12.14 -13.91
C LEU A 93 -11.88 11.38 -13.13
N ALA A 94 -13.17 11.62 -13.41
CA ALA A 94 -14.27 10.96 -12.73
C ALA A 94 -14.32 9.47 -13.09
N ASP A 95 -14.03 9.12 -14.33
CA ASP A 95 -14.00 7.72 -14.78
C ASP A 95 -12.84 6.97 -14.13
N VAL A 96 -11.67 7.62 -13.96
CA VAL A 96 -10.54 7.03 -13.23
C VAL A 96 -10.88 6.84 -11.75
N ALA A 97 -11.54 7.80 -11.12
CA ALA A 97 -11.99 7.67 -9.73
C ALA A 97 -12.96 6.50 -9.55
N ASN A 98 -13.95 6.36 -10.44
CA ASN A 98 -14.90 5.25 -10.44
C ASN A 98 -14.18 3.90 -10.63
N LEU A 99 -13.27 3.82 -11.62
CA LEU A 99 -12.45 2.62 -11.84
C LEU A 99 -11.68 2.20 -10.58
N MET A 100 -11.10 3.17 -9.87
CA MET A 100 -10.37 2.91 -8.62
C MET A 100 -11.30 2.42 -7.51
N LEU A 101 -12.50 2.96 -7.39
CA LEU A 101 -13.49 2.55 -6.40
C LEU A 101 -14.03 1.15 -6.68
N GLU A 102 -14.46 0.88 -7.90
CA GLU A 102 -15.02 -0.41 -8.33
C GLU A 102 -14.03 -1.56 -8.15
N ASN A 103 -12.76 -1.31 -8.43
CA ASN A 103 -11.71 -2.33 -8.32
C ASN A 103 -11.02 -2.35 -6.94
N GLY A 104 -11.37 -1.43 -6.03
CA GLY A 104 -10.77 -1.35 -4.69
C GLY A 104 -9.27 -1.06 -4.71
N ILE A 105 -8.77 -0.37 -5.77
CA ILE A 105 -7.35 -0.05 -5.94
C ILE A 105 -7.03 1.36 -5.45
N GLY A 106 -5.80 1.55 -4.99
CA GLY A 106 -5.36 2.80 -4.39
C GLY A 106 -4.48 3.68 -5.28
N SER A 107 -4.12 3.19 -6.46
CA SER A 107 -3.41 3.95 -7.50
C SER A 107 -3.59 3.28 -8.85
N VAL A 108 -3.48 4.07 -9.93
CA VAL A 108 -3.59 3.60 -11.32
C VAL A 108 -2.40 4.15 -12.10
N PRO A 109 -1.57 3.30 -12.69
CA PRO A 109 -0.58 3.71 -13.67
C PRO A 109 -1.25 4.26 -14.92
N ILE A 110 -0.62 5.26 -15.52
CA ILE A 110 -1.07 5.91 -16.75
C ILE A 110 -0.07 5.55 -17.84
N VAL A 111 -0.58 5.08 -18.96
CA VAL A 111 0.22 4.62 -20.09
C VAL A 111 -0.10 5.40 -21.36
N SER A 112 0.85 5.48 -22.28
CA SER A 112 0.63 5.93 -23.64
C SER A 112 -0.08 4.85 -24.46
N ASP A 113 -0.42 5.16 -25.71
CA ASP A 113 -1.01 4.20 -26.64
C ASP A 113 -0.10 3.00 -26.97
N ASP A 114 1.20 3.12 -26.72
CA ASP A 114 2.22 2.06 -26.88
C ASP A 114 2.53 1.32 -25.57
N ASP A 115 1.66 1.36 -24.57
CA ASP A 115 1.80 0.76 -23.23
C ASP A 115 3.02 1.25 -22.43
N MET A 116 3.61 2.40 -22.82
CA MET A 116 4.72 3.00 -22.08
C MET A 116 4.18 3.80 -20.90
N MET A 117 4.79 3.61 -19.75
CA MET A 117 4.41 4.32 -18.54
C MET A 117 4.73 5.82 -18.65
N VAL A 118 3.71 6.67 -18.53
CA VAL A 118 3.82 8.15 -18.62
C VAL A 118 3.45 8.85 -17.33
N GLY A 119 2.69 8.21 -16.44
CA GLY A 119 2.25 8.81 -15.19
C GLY A 119 1.72 7.80 -14.19
N ILE A 120 1.39 8.30 -13.01
CA ILE A 120 0.64 7.55 -11.99
C ILE A 120 -0.29 8.52 -11.25
N VAL A 121 -1.46 8.03 -10.89
CA VAL A 121 -2.38 8.72 -9.99
C VAL A 121 -2.73 7.83 -8.81
N SER A 122 -2.91 8.43 -7.65
CA SER A 122 -3.26 7.74 -6.40
C SER A 122 -4.47 8.37 -5.73
N LYS A 123 -5.03 7.71 -4.72
CA LYS A 123 -6.10 8.28 -3.88
C LYS A 123 -5.67 9.59 -3.21
N ALA A 124 -4.39 9.73 -2.86
CA ALA A 124 -3.87 10.96 -2.24
C ALA A 124 -4.00 12.17 -3.18
N ASP A 125 -3.79 11.97 -4.48
CA ASP A 125 -3.92 13.04 -5.46
C ASP A 125 -5.36 13.54 -5.56
N PHE A 126 -6.35 12.63 -5.47
CA PHE A 126 -7.76 13.01 -5.40
C PHE A 126 -8.11 13.76 -4.09
N VAL A 127 -7.50 13.37 -2.97
CA VAL A 127 -7.69 14.08 -1.70
C VAL A 127 -7.19 15.51 -1.81
N THR A 128 -6.05 15.76 -2.45
CA THR A 128 -5.54 17.12 -2.64
C THR A 128 -6.49 18.03 -3.42
N LEU A 129 -7.31 17.47 -4.30
CA LEU A 129 -8.36 18.23 -4.99
C LEU A 129 -9.49 18.68 -4.06
N ALA A 130 -9.68 18.01 -2.93
CA ALA A 130 -10.69 18.37 -1.93
C ALA A 130 -10.24 19.52 -1.03
N VAL A 131 -8.94 19.73 -0.89
CA VAL A 131 -8.38 20.81 -0.06
C VAL A 131 -8.81 22.18 -0.61
N GLY A 132 -9.38 23.04 0.24
CA GLY A 132 -9.78 24.40 -0.11
C GLY A 132 -10.99 24.52 -1.04
N ARG A 133 -11.76 23.44 -1.27
CA ARG A 133 -13.01 23.44 -2.03
C ARG A 133 -14.21 23.24 -1.10
N ALA A 134 -15.44 23.37 -1.64
CA ALA A 134 -16.72 23.40 -0.90
C ALA A 134 -17.10 22.08 -0.16
N PHE A 135 -16.11 21.40 0.43
CA PHE A 135 -16.31 20.19 1.23
C PHE A 135 -16.50 20.48 2.75
N ASP A 136 -16.52 21.75 3.13
CA ASP A 136 -16.76 22.18 4.53
C ASP A 136 -18.13 21.78 5.07
N LYS A 137 -19.08 21.49 4.15
CA LYS A 137 -20.43 21.07 4.50
C LYS A 137 -20.59 19.55 4.65
N ILE A 138 -19.59 18.79 4.25
CA ILE A 138 -19.61 17.31 4.34
C ILE A 138 -18.83 16.93 5.60
N THR A 139 -19.47 16.21 6.50
CA THR A 139 -18.85 15.75 7.75
C THR A 139 -18.15 14.39 7.55
N VAL A 140 -17.16 14.11 8.41
CA VAL A 140 -16.50 12.80 8.48
C VAL A 140 -17.52 11.69 8.63
N LYS A 141 -18.56 11.89 9.45
CA LYS A 141 -19.64 10.93 9.69
C LYS A 141 -20.35 10.49 8.41
N GLU A 142 -20.48 11.38 7.42
CA GLU A 142 -21.20 11.06 6.15
C GLU A 142 -20.38 10.19 5.21
N VAL A 143 -19.05 10.13 5.41
CA VAL A 143 -18.13 9.42 4.50
C VAL A 143 -17.31 8.32 5.19
N MET A 144 -17.27 8.29 6.52
CA MET A 144 -16.52 7.27 7.25
C MET A 144 -17.13 5.87 7.07
N SER A 145 -16.30 4.85 7.24
CA SER A 145 -16.79 3.45 7.26
C SER A 145 -17.36 3.11 8.63
N ASP A 146 -18.56 2.58 8.69
CA ASP A 146 -19.22 2.16 9.94
C ASP A 146 -18.70 0.82 10.46
N SER A 147 -18.28 -0.07 9.57
CA SER A 147 -17.78 -1.41 9.90
C SER A 147 -16.28 -1.45 9.80
N ILE A 148 -15.57 -1.15 10.88
CA ILE A 148 -14.11 -1.24 10.93
C ILE A 148 -13.65 -2.64 11.36
N LYS A 149 -12.51 -3.08 10.85
CA LYS A 149 -11.74 -4.20 11.37
C LYS A 149 -10.70 -3.66 12.32
N ALA A 150 -10.59 -4.21 13.49
CA ALA A 150 -9.62 -3.86 14.52
C ALA A 150 -8.94 -5.11 15.06
N VAL A 151 -7.86 -4.91 15.78
CA VAL A 151 -7.11 -5.94 16.51
C VAL A 151 -6.78 -5.44 17.91
N SER A 152 -6.52 -6.36 18.84
CA SER A 152 -5.96 -6.01 20.14
C SER A 152 -4.42 -5.95 20.08
N SER A 153 -3.83 -5.17 20.98
CA SER A 153 -2.36 -5.08 21.12
C SER A 153 -1.71 -6.45 21.42
N GLN A 154 -2.42 -7.31 22.14
CA GLN A 154 -1.97 -8.63 22.53
C GLN A 154 -2.21 -9.72 21.48
N GLU A 155 -2.81 -9.38 20.35
CA GLU A 155 -2.96 -10.33 19.26
C GLU A 155 -1.64 -10.57 18.52
N ARG A 156 -1.55 -11.70 17.84
CA ARG A 156 -0.37 -12.07 17.05
C ARG A 156 -0.32 -11.30 15.73
N LEU A 157 0.86 -10.84 15.36
CA LEU A 157 1.12 -10.16 14.08
C LEU A 157 0.60 -10.96 12.87
N VAL A 158 0.77 -12.29 12.91
CA VAL A 158 0.29 -13.16 11.83
C VAL A 158 -1.23 -13.19 11.70
N HIS A 159 -1.96 -13.02 12.81
CA HIS A 159 -3.43 -12.90 12.79
C HIS A 159 -3.86 -11.54 12.21
N ALA A 160 -3.29 -10.45 12.71
CA ALA A 160 -3.56 -9.12 12.18
C ALA A 160 -3.28 -9.02 10.66
N ARG A 161 -2.14 -9.59 10.20
CA ARG A 161 -1.85 -9.71 8.77
C ARG A 161 -2.97 -10.45 8.02
N ARG A 162 -3.48 -11.56 8.56
CA ARG A 162 -4.55 -12.33 7.93
C ARG A 162 -5.82 -11.49 7.79
N ILE A 163 -6.21 -10.75 8.84
CA ILE A 163 -7.35 -9.82 8.77
C ILE A 163 -7.16 -8.79 7.66
N MET A 164 -5.96 -8.19 7.52
CA MET A 164 -5.67 -7.25 6.45
C MET A 164 -5.87 -7.85 5.06
N ILE A 165 -5.44 -9.10 4.85
CA ILE A 165 -5.55 -9.79 3.56
C ILE A 165 -7.00 -10.14 3.27
N ASP A 166 -7.66 -10.82 4.19
CA ASP A 166 -9.04 -11.34 4.02
C ASP A 166 -10.05 -10.19 3.84
N SER A 167 -9.83 -9.07 4.55
CA SER A 167 -10.69 -7.89 4.47
C SER A 167 -10.22 -6.85 3.44
N ARG A 168 -9.11 -7.09 2.75
CA ARG A 168 -8.50 -6.17 1.77
C ARG A 168 -8.22 -4.76 2.31
N VAL A 169 -7.89 -4.66 3.61
CA VAL A 169 -7.55 -3.38 4.26
C VAL A 169 -6.04 -3.27 4.48
N GLY A 170 -5.50 -2.07 4.37
CA GLY A 170 -4.08 -1.79 4.58
C GLY A 170 -3.74 -1.25 5.98
N ARG A 171 -4.77 -1.03 6.81
CA ARG A 171 -4.63 -0.47 8.16
C ARG A 171 -5.64 -1.14 9.09
N LEU A 172 -5.22 -1.34 10.35
CA LEU A 172 -6.06 -1.84 11.43
C LEU A 172 -5.87 -0.95 12.65
N PRO A 173 -6.93 -0.33 13.18
CA PRO A 173 -6.91 0.24 14.52
C PRO A 173 -6.57 -0.84 15.54
N VAL A 174 -5.76 -0.48 16.52
CA VAL A 174 -5.46 -1.34 17.66
C VAL A 174 -6.26 -0.84 18.85
N ILE A 175 -7.17 -1.69 19.34
CA ILE A 175 -8.16 -1.34 20.37
C ILE A 175 -8.05 -2.33 21.51
N ASP A 176 -7.82 -1.82 22.72
CA ASP A 176 -7.83 -2.60 23.94
C ASP A 176 -8.96 -2.12 24.84
N GLY A 177 -9.94 -3.00 25.08
CA GLY A 177 -11.21 -2.60 25.67
C GLY A 177 -11.94 -1.59 24.79
N ASP A 178 -12.16 -0.39 25.28
CA ASP A 178 -12.81 0.70 24.58
C ASP A 178 -11.83 1.81 24.13
N GLU A 179 -10.52 1.56 24.27
CA GLU A 179 -9.48 2.56 23.99
C GLU A 179 -8.74 2.25 22.70
N LEU A 180 -8.62 3.28 21.84
CA LEU A 180 -7.75 3.25 20.64
C LEU A 180 -6.30 3.50 21.10
N VAL A 181 -5.52 2.41 21.19
CA VAL A 181 -4.14 2.45 21.70
C VAL A 181 -3.09 2.58 20.61
N GLY A 182 -3.43 2.26 19.36
CA GLY A 182 -2.47 2.32 18.25
C GLY A 182 -3.09 2.12 16.88
N MET A 183 -2.20 2.12 15.89
CA MET A 183 -2.53 1.80 14.50
C MET A 183 -1.48 0.87 13.93
N MET A 184 -1.91 -0.18 13.23
CA MET A 184 -1.02 -1.08 12.50
C MET A 184 -1.30 -1.01 11.01
N THR A 185 -0.25 -0.91 10.20
CA THR A 185 -0.32 -0.81 8.75
C THR A 185 0.36 -1.98 8.04
N SER A 186 0.09 -2.18 6.75
CA SER A 186 0.83 -3.14 5.93
C SER A 186 2.33 -2.85 5.88
N LYS A 187 2.72 -1.57 6.00
CA LYS A 187 4.11 -1.13 6.09
C LYS A 187 4.80 -1.68 7.35
N ASP A 188 4.08 -1.67 8.49
CA ASP A 188 4.61 -2.18 9.76
C ASP A 188 4.77 -3.69 9.71
N VAL A 189 3.76 -4.41 9.17
CA VAL A 189 3.84 -5.86 8.93
C VAL A 189 5.04 -6.20 8.05
N MET A 190 5.20 -5.51 6.93
CA MET A 190 6.30 -5.71 6.00
C MET A 190 7.66 -5.48 6.70
N LYS A 191 7.82 -4.35 7.40
CA LYS A 191 9.05 -4.04 8.15
C LYS A 191 9.35 -5.09 9.21
N ALA A 192 8.34 -5.53 9.96
CA ALA A 192 8.49 -6.58 10.98
C ALA A 192 9.03 -7.87 10.37
N PHE A 193 8.46 -8.35 9.27
CA PHE A 193 8.93 -9.56 8.59
C PHE A 193 10.37 -9.43 8.08
N ILE A 194 10.73 -8.28 7.51
CA ILE A 194 12.09 -8.03 6.99
C ILE A 194 13.11 -8.03 8.14
N ASN A 195 12.82 -7.26 9.20
CA ASN A 195 13.71 -7.16 10.37
C ASN A 195 13.84 -8.50 11.08
N PHE A 196 12.73 -9.21 11.26
CA PHE A 196 12.72 -10.53 11.86
C PHE A 196 13.63 -11.50 11.11
N ARG A 197 13.51 -11.58 9.79
CA ARG A 197 14.35 -12.47 8.95
C ARG A 197 15.82 -12.09 8.93
N LYS A 198 16.14 -10.83 9.12
CA LYS A 198 17.52 -10.36 9.21
C LYS A 198 18.17 -10.73 10.54
N ASN A 199 17.41 -10.71 11.63
CA ASN A 199 17.93 -10.80 12.99
C ASN A 199 17.77 -12.20 13.60
N VAL A 200 16.82 -13.02 13.13
CA VAL A 200 16.55 -14.35 13.67
C VAL A 200 17.16 -15.43 12.77
N PRO A 201 17.95 -16.35 13.32
CA PRO A 201 18.50 -17.48 12.57
C PRO A 201 17.41 -18.33 11.92
N GLU A 202 17.64 -18.78 10.68
CA GLU A 202 16.66 -19.47 9.83
C GLU A 202 15.94 -20.62 10.54
N LYS A 203 16.67 -21.43 11.31
CA LYS A 203 16.11 -22.57 12.06
C LYS A 203 15.02 -22.22 13.08
N TYR A 204 14.96 -20.97 13.54
CA TYR A 204 13.98 -20.51 14.52
C TYR A 204 12.88 -19.63 13.90
N GLN A 205 13.03 -19.19 12.65
CA GLN A 205 12.11 -18.24 12.03
C GLN A 205 10.68 -18.76 12.01
N LYS A 206 10.48 -20.04 11.69
CA LYS A 206 9.14 -20.64 11.55
C LYS A 206 8.32 -20.63 12.84
N THR A 207 8.99 -20.75 13.97
CA THR A 207 8.32 -20.77 15.29
C THR A 207 8.21 -19.37 15.87
N GLN A 208 9.28 -18.60 15.88
CA GLN A 208 9.33 -17.31 16.55
C GLN A 208 8.52 -16.22 15.83
N ILE A 209 8.35 -16.29 14.49
CA ILE A 209 7.51 -15.34 13.75
C ILE A 209 6.05 -15.33 14.25
N LYS A 210 5.59 -16.45 14.78
CA LYS A 210 4.24 -16.61 15.31
C LYS A 210 4.07 -15.98 16.69
N GLU A 211 5.16 -15.65 17.36
CA GLU A 211 5.14 -15.11 18.72
C GLU A 211 5.09 -13.58 18.76
N ILE A 212 5.39 -12.90 17.65
CA ILE A 212 5.38 -11.44 17.57
C ILE A 212 3.97 -10.92 17.85
N LEU A 213 3.85 -9.98 18.78
CA LEU A 213 2.60 -9.31 19.13
C LEU A 213 2.41 -8.04 18.31
N VAL A 214 1.16 -7.60 18.17
CA VAL A 214 0.79 -6.36 17.51
C VAL A 214 1.46 -5.16 18.19
N GLU A 215 1.49 -5.12 19.53
CA GLU A 215 2.13 -4.03 20.30
C GLU A 215 3.61 -3.83 20.00
N GLU A 216 4.33 -4.89 19.59
CA GLU A 216 5.75 -4.80 19.23
C GLU A 216 6.00 -4.10 17.89
N VAL A 217 4.94 -3.87 17.12
CA VAL A 217 5.02 -3.47 15.71
C VAL A 217 4.17 -2.25 15.38
N MET A 218 3.08 -2.04 16.10
CA MET A 218 2.14 -0.94 15.88
C MET A 218 2.79 0.44 16.09
N SER A 219 2.17 1.46 15.54
CA SER A 219 2.47 2.85 15.88
C SER A 219 1.55 3.31 17.00
N ASP A 220 2.13 3.88 18.05
CA ASP A 220 1.41 4.46 19.17
C ASP A 220 0.83 5.82 18.81
N ASN A 221 -0.13 6.32 19.59
CA ASN A 221 -0.72 7.65 19.48
C ASN A 221 -1.25 7.95 18.06
N PRO A 222 -2.21 7.17 17.54
CA PRO A 222 -2.78 7.39 16.22
C PRO A 222 -3.47 8.76 16.16
N LEU A 223 -3.30 9.46 15.03
CA LEU A 223 -4.06 10.67 14.79
C LEU A 223 -5.54 10.32 14.63
N SER A 224 -6.39 11.03 15.34
CA SER A 224 -7.84 10.88 15.28
C SER A 224 -8.52 12.25 15.10
N ILE A 225 -9.71 12.22 14.53
CA ILE A 225 -10.52 13.40 14.30
C ILE A 225 -11.97 13.12 14.74
N SER A 226 -12.70 14.18 15.11
CA SER A 226 -14.12 14.04 15.41
C SER A 226 -14.91 13.65 14.17
N LYS A 227 -15.90 12.78 14.34
CA LYS A 227 -16.86 12.43 13.26
C LYS A 227 -17.68 13.63 12.77
N ASP A 228 -17.79 14.69 13.59
CA ASP A 228 -18.53 15.90 13.26
C ASP A 228 -17.64 16.97 12.58
N ALA A 229 -16.33 16.71 12.45
CA ALA A 229 -15.42 17.56 11.69
C ALA A 229 -15.75 17.53 10.20
N SER A 230 -15.40 18.59 9.49
CA SER A 230 -15.57 18.67 8.02
C SER A 230 -14.51 17.86 7.28
N ILE A 231 -14.81 17.46 6.06
CA ILE A 231 -13.81 16.79 5.19
C ILE A 231 -12.64 17.72 4.86
N SER A 232 -12.86 19.03 4.78
CA SER A 232 -11.78 20.00 4.57
C SER A 232 -10.77 20.04 5.73
N GLU A 233 -11.20 19.73 6.98
CA GLU A 233 -10.30 19.64 8.14
C GLU A 233 -9.47 18.34 8.15
N VAL A 234 -9.90 17.31 7.43
CA VAL A 234 -9.22 16.00 7.33
C VAL A 234 -8.19 15.99 6.21
N ALA A 235 -8.45 16.72 5.11
CA ALA A 235 -7.63 16.75 3.90
C ALA A 235 -6.42 17.65 4.04
#